data_02537e63b45e4ddab30fd40f7bb93002
#
_entry.id   02537e63b45e4ddab30fd40f7bb93002
#
_cell.length_a   1.000
_cell.length_b   1.000
_cell.length_c   1.000
_cell.angle_alpha   90.00
_cell.angle_beta   90.00
_cell.angle_gamma   90.00
#
_symmetry.space_group_name_H-M   'P 1'
#
loop_
_entity.id
_entity.type
_entity.pdbx_description
1 polymer ?
#
loop_
_entity_poly.entity_id
_entity_poly.type
_entity_poly.pdbx_seq_one_letter_code
_entity_poly.pdbx_strand_id
1 'polypeptide(L)'
;MKKKILTVMLAGVMAAGMSAGSVQAATTEDASGDLYVFIAASLANAMDEIQKDFNEEYPDVNILFNADSSGTLQTQIEEGSRCDIFFSAATKQMDALVDEELAKKDSVVDLLENKVVLIKPKDGETKVTGFENITDAK
;
A
#
# COMPACT_ATOMS: atom_id res chain seq x y z
N MET A 1 26.42 53.48 -11.21
CA MET A 1 27.32 53.62 -12.38
C MET A 1 27.80 52.24 -12.82
N LYS A 2 27.50 51.96 -14.15
CA LYS A 2 28.18 50.97 -15.05
C LYS A 2 28.09 49.49 -14.65
N LYS A 3 27.12 48.75 -15.12
CA LYS A 3 27.06 47.84 -16.31
C LYS A 3 28.41 47.20 -16.69
N LYS A 4 28.50 45.87 -16.59
CA LYS A 4 29.18 45.07 -17.62
C LYS A 4 28.50 43.72 -17.78
N ILE A 5 27.83 43.57 -18.91
CA ILE A 5 27.39 42.36 -19.57
C ILE A 5 28.66 41.68 -20.08
N LEU A 6 28.81 40.38 -19.88
CA LEU A 6 29.74 39.57 -20.64
C LEU A 6 29.03 38.29 -21.13
N THR A 7 28.65 38.36 -22.38
CA THR A 7 28.24 37.27 -23.25
C THR A 7 29.49 36.48 -23.63
N VAL A 8 29.49 35.15 -23.45
CA VAL A 8 30.38 34.25 -24.16
C VAL A 8 29.58 33.13 -24.81
N MET A 9 29.69 33.13 -26.11
CA MET A 9 29.15 32.16 -27.07
C MET A 9 29.92 30.84 -27.06
N LEU A 10 29.15 29.76 -27.20
CA LEU A 10 29.29 28.68 -28.18
C LEU A 10 30.59 27.86 -28.22
N ALA A 11 30.45 26.58 -27.92
CA ALA A 11 30.99 25.51 -28.75
C ALA A 11 30.28 24.21 -28.46
N GLY A 12 29.62 23.66 -29.48
CA GLY A 12 28.94 22.35 -29.44
C GLY A 12 29.97 21.22 -29.46
N VAL A 13 29.64 20.19 -28.71
CA VAL A 13 30.13 18.83 -29.01
C VAL A 13 28.93 17.88 -28.87
N MET A 14 28.52 17.32 -29.99
CA MET A 14 27.67 16.14 -30.05
C MET A 14 28.44 14.96 -29.48
N ALA A 15 27.94 14.39 -28.40
CA ALA A 15 28.25 13.01 -28.02
C ALA A 15 26.90 12.29 -27.78
N ALA A 16 26.59 11.40 -28.71
CA ALA A 16 25.56 10.39 -28.54
C ALA A 16 25.95 9.48 -27.37
N GLY A 17 25.12 9.37 -26.38
CA GLY A 17 25.38 8.50 -25.22
C GLY A 17 24.15 8.35 -24.37
N MET A 18 23.52 7.19 -24.48
CA MET A 18 22.71 6.46 -23.53
C MET A 18 21.97 7.32 -22.48
N SER A 19 20.69 7.53 -22.73
CA SER A 19 19.74 7.98 -21.70
C SER A 19 19.56 6.86 -20.69
N ALA A 20 20.41 6.82 -19.66
CA ALA A 20 20.02 6.22 -18.42
C ALA A 20 18.86 7.10 -17.91
N GLY A 21 17.63 6.61 -18.01
CA GLY A 21 16.48 7.22 -17.38
C GLY A 21 16.79 7.30 -15.88
N SER A 22 17.18 8.48 -15.42
CA SER A 22 17.14 8.78 -14.00
C SER A 22 15.68 8.71 -13.61
N VAL A 23 15.30 7.65 -12.88
CA VAL A 23 14.09 7.67 -12.07
C VAL A 23 14.33 8.81 -11.07
N GLN A 24 13.79 9.97 -11.39
CA GLN A 24 13.76 11.10 -10.48
C GLN A 24 12.78 10.66 -9.37
N ALA A 25 13.31 10.34 -8.21
CA ALA A 25 12.47 10.22 -7.04
C ALA A 25 11.72 11.56 -6.93
N ALA A 26 10.38 11.51 -7.04
CA ALA A 26 9.56 12.67 -6.77
C ALA A 26 9.96 13.18 -5.39
N THR A 27 10.32 14.45 -5.29
CA THR A 27 10.55 15.06 -4.00
C THR A 27 9.20 15.06 -3.26
N THR A 28 9.20 14.57 -2.04
CA THR A 28 7.99 14.37 -1.22
C THR A 28 7.20 15.66 -0.95
N GLU A 29 7.78 16.82 -1.22
CA GLU A 29 7.18 18.14 -0.99
C GLU A 29 6.05 18.52 -1.95
N ASP A 30 5.87 17.77 -3.07
CA ASP A 30 4.87 18.10 -4.11
C ASP A 30 3.77 17.02 -4.27
N ALA A 31 3.66 16.07 -3.33
CA ALA A 31 2.63 15.04 -3.40
C ALA A 31 1.25 15.63 -3.10
N SER A 32 0.31 15.51 -4.07
CA SER A 32 -1.05 16.04 -3.93
C SER A 32 -2.05 15.24 -4.77
N GLY A 33 -3.33 15.31 -4.40
CA GLY A 33 -4.43 14.72 -5.14
C GLY A 33 -5.10 13.56 -4.41
N ASP A 34 -5.99 12.85 -5.11
CA ASP A 34 -6.79 11.76 -4.55
C ASP A 34 -6.07 10.42 -4.68
N LEU A 35 -5.94 9.70 -3.57
CA LEU A 35 -5.42 8.34 -3.46
C LEU A 35 -6.55 7.39 -3.06
N TYR A 36 -6.93 6.48 -3.94
CA TYR A 36 -7.99 5.50 -3.72
C TYR A 36 -7.41 4.23 -3.09
N VAL A 37 -7.76 3.99 -1.82
CA VAL A 37 -7.19 2.90 -1.03
C VAL A 37 -8.29 1.92 -0.62
N PHE A 38 -8.24 0.72 -1.17
CA PHE A 38 -9.15 -0.37 -0.82
C PHE A 38 -8.56 -1.15 0.35
N ILE A 39 -9.31 -1.32 1.42
CA ILE A 39 -8.85 -1.95 2.66
C ILE A 39 -9.79 -3.05 3.12
N ALA A 40 -9.24 -4.18 3.53
CA ALA A 40 -10.04 -5.17 4.27
C ALA A 40 -10.68 -4.49 5.49
N ALA A 41 -11.98 -4.68 5.71
CA ALA A 41 -12.76 -4.00 6.74
C ALA A 41 -12.16 -4.08 8.16
N SER A 42 -11.42 -5.16 8.46
CA SER A 42 -10.72 -5.34 9.74
C SER A 42 -9.61 -4.32 9.99
N LEU A 43 -9.14 -3.63 8.95
CA LEU A 43 -8.06 -2.64 9.03
C LEU A 43 -8.57 -1.21 9.23
N ALA A 44 -9.89 -0.96 9.13
CA ALA A 44 -10.45 0.40 9.09
C ALA A 44 -9.94 1.30 10.23
N ASN A 45 -10.02 0.84 11.48
CA ASN A 45 -9.59 1.64 12.63
C ASN A 45 -8.09 1.99 12.58
N ALA A 46 -7.24 1.04 12.17
CA ALA A 46 -5.81 1.28 12.07
C ALA A 46 -5.49 2.25 10.92
N MET A 47 -6.22 2.14 9.82
CA MET A 47 -6.02 3.02 8.66
C MET A 47 -6.48 4.45 8.92
N ASP A 48 -7.51 4.66 9.77
CA ASP A 48 -7.90 5.99 10.22
C ASP A 48 -6.79 6.70 11.02
N GLU A 49 -6.03 5.95 11.82
CA GLU A 49 -4.88 6.49 12.55
C GLU A 49 -3.70 6.77 11.61
N ILE A 50 -3.39 5.82 10.72
CA ILE A 50 -2.33 5.98 9.71
C ILE A 50 -2.61 7.17 8.81
N GLN A 51 -3.87 7.40 8.42
CA GLN A 51 -4.25 8.56 7.60
C GLN A 51 -3.93 9.89 8.30
N LYS A 52 -4.16 9.98 9.61
CA LYS A 52 -3.85 11.20 10.37
C LYS A 52 -2.35 11.49 10.35
N ASP A 53 -1.55 10.47 10.65
CA ASP A 53 -0.09 10.60 10.66
C ASP A 53 0.45 10.92 9.25
N PHE A 54 -0.12 10.27 8.22
CA PHE A 54 0.24 10.52 6.83
C PHE A 54 -0.08 11.95 6.39
N ASN A 55 -1.24 12.48 6.78
CA ASN A 55 -1.67 13.83 6.41
C ASN A 55 -0.89 14.94 7.15
N GLU A 56 -0.19 14.62 8.25
CA GLU A 56 0.76 15.57 8.87
C GLU A 56 1.97 15.80 7.96
N GLU A 57 2.39 14.78 7.21
CA GLU A 57 3.53 14.85 6.30
C GLU A 57 3.12 15.26 4.87
N TYR A 58 1.92 14.82 4.43
CA TYR A 58 1.38 15.04 3.08
C TYR A 58 -0.03 15.67 3.12
N PRO A 59 -0.17 16.93 3.52
CA PRO A 59 -1.47 17.56 3.76
C PRO A 59 -2.32 17.73 2.49
N ASP A 60 -1.70 17.75 1.31
CA ASP A 60 -2.36 17.93 0.02
C ASP A 60 -2.79 16.60 -0.65
N VAL A 61 -2.54 15.47 0.00
CA VAL A 61 -3.02 14.15 -0.44
C VAL A 61 -4.32 13.80 0.27
N ASN A 62 -5.38 13.57 -0.51
CA ASN A 62 -6.68 13.15 -0.01
C ASN A 62 -6.83 11.63 -0.13
N ILE A 63 -6.77 10.89 0.98
CA ILE A 63 -6.94 9.43 0.98
C ILE A 63 -8.43 9.10 1.04
N LEU A 64 -8.89 8.34 0.05
CA LEU A 64 -10.27 7.88 -0.10
C LEU A 64 -10.32 6.37 0.17
N PHE A 65 -10.78 5.98 1.35
CA PHE A 65 -10.91 4.58 1.72
C PHE A 65 -12.20 3.95 1.18
N ASN A 66 -12.06 2.73 0.67
CA ASN A 66 -13.17 1.80 0.44
C ASN A 66 -12.91 0.55 1.30
N ALA A 67 -13.75 0.34 2.32
CA ALA A 67 -13.58 -0.71 3.31
C ALA A 67 -14.66 -1.78 3.15
N ASP A 68 -14.27 -3.02 2.79
CA ASP A 68 -15.16 -4.17 2.64
C ASP A 68 -14.38 -5.48 2.83
N SER A 69 -15.01 -6.62 2.59
CA SER A 69 -14.31 -7.90 2.50
C SER A 69 -13.31 -7.89 1.35
N SER A 70 -12.15 -8.54 1.52
CA SER A 70 -11.14 -8.59 0.46
C SER A 70 -11.68 -9.19 -0.84
N GLY A 71 -12.64 -10.12 -0.77
CA GLY A 71 -13.29 -10.69 -1.95
C GLY A 71 -14.18 -9.70 -2.67
N THR A 72 -14.99 -8.91 -1.95
CA THR A 72 -15.82 -7.84 -2.54
C THR A 72 -14.94 -6.79 -3.23
N LEU A 73 -13.86 -6.38 -2.58
CA LEU A 73 -12.93 -5.38 -3.11
C LEU A 73 -12.20 -5.90 -4.36
N GLN A 74 -11.79 -7.16 -4.37
CA GLN A 74 -11.26 -7.83 -5.55
C GLN A 74 -12.24 -7.72 -6.74
N THR A 75 -13.51 -8.13 -6.54
CA THR A 75 -14.53 -8.04 -7.59
C THR A 75 -14.72 -6.62 -8.11
N GLN A 76 -14.71 -5.62 -7.23
CA GLN A 76 -14.81 -4.22 -7.67
C GLN A 76 -13.62 -3.78 -8.53
N ILE A 77 -12.40 -4.25 -8.23
CA ILE A 77 -11.21 -3.98 -9.03
C ILE A 77 -11.35 -4.67 -10.40
N GLU A 78 -11.78 -5.93 -10.44
CA GLU A 78 -12.05 -6.71 -11.66
C GLU A 78 -13.11 -6.03 -12.55
N GLU A 79 -14.11 -5.38 -11.93
CA GLU A 79 -15.15 -4.60 -12.60
C GLU A 79 -14.68 -3.21 -13.05
N GLY A 80 -13.41 -2.84 -12.80
CA GLY A 80 -12.80 -1.60 -13.27
C GLY A 80 -12.92 -0.42 -12.30
N SER A 81 -13.22 -0.65 -11.02
CA SER A 81 -13.16 0.41 -10.01
C SER A 81 -11.73 0.92 -9.86
N ARG A 82 -11.58 2.24 -9.76
CA ARG A 82 -10.28 2.83 -9.50
C ARG A 82 -9.78 2.43 -8.12
N CYS A 83 -8.61 1.82 -8.08
CA CYS A 83 -7.90 1.44 -6.87
C CYS A 83 -6.41 1.68 -7.09
N ASP A 84 -5.82 2.54 -6.27
CA ASP A 84 -4.39 2.84 -6.35
C ASP A 84 -3.59 1.94 -5.40
N ILE A 85 -4.17 1.59 -4.23
CA ILE A 85 -3.57 0.66 -3.26
C ILE A 85 -4.64 -0.30 -2.74
N PHE A 86 -4.33 -1.58 -2.67
CA PHE A 86 -5.19 -2.61 -2.11
C PHE A 86 -4.53 -3.32 -0.92
N PHE A 87 -5.12 -3.20 0.26
CA PHE A 87 -4.76 -3.96 1.46
C PHE A 87 -5.69 -5.16 1.64
N SER A 88 -5.27 -6.30 1.13
CA SER A 88 -5.99 -7.56 1.29
C SER A 88 -5.67 -8.24 2.62
N ALA A 89 -6.67 -8.81 3.28
CA ALA A 89 -6.46 -9.67 4.46
C ALA A 89 -6.05 -11.11 4.10
N ALA A 90 -5.99 -11.44 2.80
CA ALA A 90 -5.60 -12.77 2.33
C ALA A 90 -4.82 -12.68 1.01
N THR A 91 -3.81 -13.53 0.86
CA THR A 91 -2.95 -13.60 -0.33
C THR A 91 -3.72 -14.04 -1.57
N LYS A 92 -4.71 -14.92 -1.41
CA LYS A 92 -5.53 -15.44 -2.51
C LYS A 92 -6.11 -14.34 -3.43
N GLN A 93 -6.64 -13.25 -2.86
CA GLN A 93 -7.23 -12.16 -3.62
C GLN A 93 -6.15 -11.36 -4.37
N MET A 94 -5.00 -11.21 -3.75
CA MET A 94 -3.87 -10.54 -4.38
C MET A 94 -3.30 -11.37 -5.53
N ASP A 95 -3.15 -12.69 -5.32
CA ASP A 95 -2.66 -13.61 -6.35
C ASP A 95 -3.59 -13.59 -7.59
N ALA A 96 -4.92 -13.58 -7.37
CA ALA A 96 -5.89 -13.50 -8.46
C ALA A 96 -5.71 -12.20 -9.28
N LEU A 97 -5.58 -11.05 -8.63
CA LEU A 97 -5.38 -9.77 -9.33
C LEU A 97 -4.04 -9.71 -10.07
N VAL A 98 -3.01 -10.39 -9.57
CA VAL A 98 -1.71 -10.52 -10.26
C VAL A 98 -1.84 -11.42 -11.50
N ASP A 99 -2.54 -12.55 -11.36
CA ASP A 99 -2.76 -13.50 -12.46
C ASP A 99 -3.61 -12.87 -13.59
N GLU A 100 -4.48 -11.93 -13.26
CA GLU A 100 -5.31 -11.16 -14.19
C GLU A 100 -4.63 -9.87 -14.70
N GLU A 101 -3.36 -9.65 -14.35
CA GLU A 101 -2.57 -8.47 -14.72
C GLU A 101 -3.16 -7.12 -14.23
N LEU A 102 -4.07 -7.17 -13.24
CA LEU A 102 -4.67 -6.00 -12.59
C LEU A 102 -3.80 -5.43 -11.47
N ALA A 103 -2.88 -6.23 -10.94
CA ALA A 103 -1.85 -5.81 -9.99
C ALA A 103 -0.45 -6.20 -10.47
N LYS A 104 0.53 -5.32 -10.28
CA LYS A 104 1.92 -5.62 -10.63
C LYS A 104 2.53 -6.55 -9.60
N LYS A 105 3.06 -7.70 -10.02
CA LYS A 105 3.64 -8.70 -9.13
C LYS A 105 4.75 -8.13 -8.24
N ASP A 106 5.58 -7.28 -8.76
CA ASP A 106 6.73 -6.65 -8.06
C ASP A 106 6.29 -5.56 -7.08
N SER A 107 5.03 -5.14 -7.10
CA SER A 107 4.46 -4.20 -6.13
C SER A 107 3.75 -4.89 -4.96
N VAL A 108 3.62 -6.23 -4.99
CA VAL A 108 2.98 -6.98 -3.91
C VAL A 108 3.95 -7.18 -2.75
N VAL A 109 3.52 -6.82 -1.55
CA VAL A 109 4.30 -6.93 -0.32
C VAL A 109 3.50 -7.65 0.74
N ASP A 110 4.06 -8.72 1.32
CA ASP A 110 3.53 -9.34 2.54
C ASP A 110 3.90 -8.48 3.73
N LEU A 111 3.01 -7.55 4.08
CA LEU A 111 3.27 -6.53 5.09
C LEU A 111 3.13 -7.05 6.51
N LEU A 112 2.14 -7.91 6.77
CA LEU A 112 1.77 -8.40 8.09
C LEU A 112 1.45 -9.89 8.05
N GLU A 113 1.81 -10.61 9.11
CA GLU A 113 1.43 -12.00 9.34
C GLU A 113 0.50 -12.10 10.55
N ASN A 114 -0.65 -12.74 10.38
CA ASN A 114 -1.55 -13.05 11.49
C ASN A 114 -1.38 -14.50 11.92
N LYS A 115 -1.25 -14.72 13.24
CA LYS A 115 -1.11 -16.06 13.83
C LYS A 115 -2.35 -16.39 14.67
N VAL A 116 -2.97 -17.51 14.36
CA VAL A 116 -4.05 -18.04 15.19
C VAL A 116 -3.46 -18.62 16.45
N VAL A 117 -3.97 -18.20 17.61
CA VAL A 117 -3.54 -18.68 18.92
C VAL A 117 -4.72 -19.22 19.70
N LEU A 118 -4.48 -20.23 20.52
CA LEU A 118 -5.43 -20.77 21.47
C LEU A 118 -5.21 -20.08 22.82
N ILE A 119 -6.27 -19.47 23.34
CA ILE A 119 -6.23 -18.83 24.67
C ILE A 119 -7.19 -19.54 25.63
N LYS A 120 -6.82 -19.56 26.92
CA LYS A 120 -7.68 -20.04 28.00
C LYS A 120 -7.71 -19.02 29.14
N PRO A 121 -8.75 -19.00 29.99
CA PRO A 121 -8.73 -18.20 31.20
C PRO A 121 -7.52 -18.54 32.07
N LYS A 122 -6.90 -17.54 32.69
CA LYS A 122 -5.70 -17.71 33.50
C LYS A 122 -5.90 -18.72 34.65
N ASP A 123 -7.08 -18.66 35.29
CA ASP A 123 -7.44 -19.48 36.45
C ASP A 123 -8.48 -20.56 36.10
N GLY A 124 -8.71 -20.80 34.80
CA GLY A 124 -9.68 -21.78 34.32
C GLY A 124 -9.06 -23.16 34.11
N GLU A 125 -9.69 -24.19 34.66
CA GLU A 125 -9.36 -25.57 34.30
C GLU A 125 -9.91 -25.87 32.90
N THR A 126 -9.08 -26.45 32.04
CA THR A 126 -9.49 -26.94 30.74
C THR A 126 -8.74 -28.20 30.38
N LYS A 127 -9.42 -29.10 29.69
CA LYS A 127 -8.79 -30.29 29.10
C LYS A 127 -8.11 -30.00 27.78
N VAL A 128 -8.40 -28.82 27.20
CA VAL A 128 -7.79 -28.39 25.94
C VAL A 128 -6.35 -27.97 26.17
N THR A 129 -5.43 -28.65 25.52
CA THR A 129 -3.99 -28.43 25.60
C THR A 129 -3.40 -27.93 24.28
N GLY A 130 -4.13 -28.08 23.18
CA GLY A 130 -3.72 -27.68 21.85
C GLY A 130 -4.88 -27.68 20.86
N PHE A 131 -4.61 -27.36 19.61
CA PHE A 131 -5.62 -27.37 18.54
C PHE A 131 -6.14 -28.77 18.24
N GLU A 132 -5.34 -29.81 18.49
CA GLU A 132 -5.67 -31.21 18.23
C GLU A 132 -6.83 -31.72 19.09
N ASN A 133 -7.07 -31.11 20.25
CA ASN A 133 -8.13 -31.53 21.18
C ASN A 133 -9.09 -30.38 21.56
N ILE A 134 -9.24 -29.39 20.69
CA ILE A 134 -10.10 -28.23 20.92
C ILE A 134 -11.59 -28.60 21.13
N THR A 135 -12.01 -29.75 20.57
CA THR A 135 -13.38 -30.28 20.75
C THR A 135 -13.65 -30.80 22.17
N ASP A 136 -12.62 -31.00 22.97
CA ASP A 136 -12.73 -31.46 24.37
C ASP A 136 -13.04 -30.32 25.37
N ALA A 137 -13.22 -29.11 24.85
CA ALA A 137 -13.66 -27.93 25.60
C ALA A 137 -15.11 -28.09 26.07
N LYS A 138 -15.32 -28.69 27.24
CA LYS A 138 -16.63 -28.78 27.93
C LYS A 138 -16.47 -28.38 29.38
#